data_2882b140df057e6b56326b9e45ffe948
#
_entry.id   2882b140df057e6b56326b9e45ffe948
#
_cell.length_a   1.000
_cell.length_b   1.000
_cell.length_c   1.000
_cell.angle_alpha   90.00
_cell.angle_beta   90.00
_cell.angle_gamma   90.00
#
_symmetry.space_group_name_H-M   'P 1'
#
loop_
_entity.id
_entity.type
_entity.pdbx_description
1 polymer ?
#
loop_
_entity_poly.entity_id
_entity_poly.type
_entity_poly.pdbx_seq_one_letter_code
_entity_poly.pdbx_strand_id
1 'polypeptide(L)'
;KMMLALIKPKFFVPVHGEHRMLVCHGKSAQTMGVPKDNILIIENGDVVELTPNSIQKGDPVKAGVELLDNSRNGIVDARVLKERQQLAGDGVVTVLAPISTDGKMVAPPRVNLRGVVTTAEPRKMSMWTEREISWVLENRWKQLSRQTGPNNFVVDWIGVQREIENGLSRRMRRELQVEPLILCLAQPAPSGTRAYQPKLDDEVKHQPRHKHYPNVNNQPKTTN
;
A
#
# COMPACT_ATOMS: atom_id res chain seq x y z
N LYS A 1 -22.14 21.47 30.37
CA LYS A 1 -23.23 21.27 31.36
C LYS A 1 -24.09 22.53 31.50
N MET A 2 -23.50 23.71 31.65
CA MET A 2 -24.25 24.96 31.80
C MET A 2 -25.28 25.22 30.68
N MET A 3 -24.90 25.04 29.41
CA MET A 3 -25.83 25.19 28.29
C MET A 3 -27.01 24.21 28.39
N LEU A 4 -26.75 22.95 28.71
CA LEU A 4 -27.79 21.93 28.90
C LEU A 4 -28.76 22.29 30.04
N ALA A 5 -28.23 22.84 31.14
CA ALA A 5 -29.03 23.29 32.28
C ALA A 5 -29.95 24.48 31.94
N LEU A 6 -29.46 25.40 31.10
CA LEU A 6 -30.22 26.58 30.66
C LEU A 6 -31.27 26.25 29.59
N ILE A 7 -30.88 25.44 28.58
CA ILE A 7 -31.76 25.13 27.42
C ILE A 7 -32.77 24.04 27.76
N LYS A 8 -32.40 23.07 28.62
CA LYS A 8 -33.20 21.90 28.99
C LYS A 8 -33.78 21.17 27.76
N PRO A 9 -32.90 20.71 26.83
CA PRO A 9 -33.37 20.14 25.59
C PRO A 9 -34.09 18.84 25.81
N LYS A 10 -35.17 18.59 25.02
CA LYS A 10 -35.91 17.33 25.03
C LYS A 10 -35.10 16.19 24.44
N PHE A 11 -34.35 16.48 23.36
CA PHE A 11 -33.47 15.55 22.64
C PHE A 11 -32.05 16.08 22.59
N PHE A 12 -31.09 15.18 22.52
CA PHE A 12 -29.68 15.54 22.47
C PHE A 12 -28.89 14.67 21.49
N VAL A 13 -28.19 15.31 20.55
CA VAL A 13 -27.28 14.65 19.60
C VAL A 13 -25.91 15.32 19.74
N PRO A 14 -24.91 14.65 20.32
CA PRO A 14 -23.56 15.18 20.38
C PRO A 14 -22.93 15.12 18.98
N VAL A 15 -22.23 16.19 18.60
CA VAL A 15 -21.48 16.33 17.35
C VAL A 15 -20.07 16.82 17.62
N HIS A 16 -19.17 16.67 16.66
CA HIS A 16 -17.75 17.06 16.74
C HIS A 16 -16.97 16.28 17.82
N GLY A 17 -16.18 15.34 17.38
CA GLY A 17 -15.27 14.57 18.22
C GLY A 17 -15.22 13.09 17.83
N GLU A 18 -14.30 12.39 18.46
CA GLU A 18 -14.22 10.94 18.35
C GLU A 18 -15.42 10.28 19.03
N HIS A 19 -15.78 9.07 18.60
CA HIS A 19 -16.90 8.31 19.18
C HIS A 19 -16.89 8.28 20.72
N ARG A 20 -15.71 8.06 21.34
CA ARG A 20 -15.51 8.10 22.79
C ARG A 20 -15.96 9.43 23.40
N MET A 21 -15.66 10.55 22.74
CA MET A 21 -16.04 11.89 23.22
C MET A 21 -17.54 12.11 23.12
N LEU A 22 -18.16 11.65 22.02
CA LEU A 22 -19.62 11.72 21.81
C LEU A 22 -20.36 10.94 22.91
N VAL A 23 -19.89 9.74 23.25
CA VAL A 23 -20.45 8.92 24.34
C VAL A 23 -20.32 9.65 25.69
N CYS A 24 -19.17 10.23 26.01
CA CYS A 24 -18.96 11.01 27.23
C CYS A 24 -19.86 12.25 27.27
N HIS A 25 -20.06 12.91 26.12
CA HIS A 25 -20.96 14.07 26.02
C HIS A 25 -22.42 13.66 26.24
N GLY A 26 -22.85 12.53 25.68
CA GLY A 26 -24.17 11.95 25.95
C GLY A 26 -24.38 11.63 27.43
N LYS A 27 -23.40 11.02 28.11
CA LYS A 27 -23.45 10.81 29.57
C LYS A 27 -23.57 12.13 30.35
N SER A 28 -22.88 13.17 29.89
CA SER A 28 -22.99 14.51 30.48
C SER A 28 -24.40 15.08 30.32
N ALA A 29 -25.06 14.85 29.19
CA ALA A 29 -26.47 15.24 28.96
C ALA A 29 -27.43 14.48 29.90
N GLN A 30 -27.20 13.18 30.10
CA GLN A 30 -27.97 12.40 31.09
C GLN A 30 -27.88 12.98 32.51
N THR A 31 -26.65 13.34 32.94
CA THR A 31 -26.49 13.95 34.28
C THR A 31 -27.19 15.30 34.42
N MET A 32 -27.54 15.94 33.31
CA MET A 32 -28.27 17.21 33.26
C MET A 32 -29.78 17.03 33.04
N GLY A 33 -30.29 15.78 33.13
CA GLY A 33 -31.69 15.48 33.08
C GLY A 33 -32.29 15.10 31.73
N VAL A 34 -31.47 14.93 30.68
CA VAL A 34 -31.94 14.42 29.38
C VAL A 34 -32.11 12.91 29.48
N PRO A 35 -33.33 12.36 29.22
CA PRO A 35 -33.54 10.92 29.24
C PRO A 35 -32.63 10.17 28.30
N LYS A 36 -32.20 8.96 28.69
CA LYS A 36 -31.27 8.16 27.88
C LYS A 36 -31.82 7.91 26.47
N ASP A 37 -33.08 7.60 26.34
CA ASP A 37 -33.73 7.29 25.05
C ASP A 37 -33.89 8.52 24.14
N ASN A 38 -33.71 9.70 24.71
CA ASN A 38 -33.70 10.97 23.97
C ASN A 38 -32.26 11.43 23.55
N ILE A 39 -31.26 10.58 23.78
CA ILE A 39 -29.86 10.86 23.40
C ILE A 39 -29.46 9.93 22.28
N LEU A 40 -29.11 10.47 21.13
CA LEU A 40 -28.69 9.70 19.97
C LEU A 40 -27.21 9.95 19.66
N ILE A 41 -26.40 8.89 19.76
CA ILE A 41 -24.99 8.91 19.32
C ILE A 41 -24.95 8.45 17.87
N ILE A 42 -24.38 9.28 16.99
CA ILE A 42 -24.36 9.09 15.55
C ILE A 42 -22.95 9.13 15.01
N GLU A 43 -22.78 8.54 13.83
CA GLU A 43 -21.54 8.58 13.03
C GLU A 43 -21.80 9.32 11.71
N ASN A 44 -20.73 9.63 10.97
CA ASN A 44 -20.88 10.25 9.66
C ASN A 44 -21.66 9.33 8.71
N GLY A 45 -22.72 9.87 8.10
CA GLY A 45 -23.64 9.13 7.25
C GLY A 45 -24.92 8.68 7.93
N ASP A 46 -24.97 8.66 9.26
CA ASP A 46 -26.24 8.42 9.98
C ASP A 46 -27.20 9.59 9.75
N VAL A 47 -28.42 9.27 9.37
CA VAL A 47 -29.52 10.25 9.27
C VAL A 47 -30.28 10.27 10.58
N VAL A 48 -30.58 11.47 11.07
CA VAL A 48 -31.40 11.67 12.27
C VAL A 48 -32.77 12.15 11.86
N GLU A 49 -33.79 11.38 12.19
CA GLU A 49 -35.20 11.78 12.06
C GLU A 49 -35.68 12.33 13.39
N LEU A 50 -36.06 13.60 13.37
CA LEU A 50 -36.54 14.31 14.55
C LEU A 50 -37.97 14.77 14.36
N THR A 51 -38.86 14.36 15.31
CA THR A 51 -40.21 14.85 15.41
C THR A 51 -40.42 15.57 16.76
N PRO A 52 -41.52 16.26 16.99
CA PRO A 52 -41.77 16.86 18.31
C PRO A 52 -41.77 15.86 19.46
N ASN A 53 -41.95 14.56 19.18
CA ASN A 53 -42.12 13.54 20.21
C ASN A 53 -41.07 12.42 20.17
N SER A 54 -40.27 12.29 19.10
CA SER A 54 -39.34 11.20 18.95
C SER A 54 -38.03 11.65 18.24
N ILE A 55 -36.96 10.94 18.54
CA ILE A 55 -35.68 11.01 17.82
C ILE A 55 -35.27 9.58 17.49
N GLN A 56 -34.90 9.33 16.23
CA GLN A 56 -34.47 8.01 15.78
C GLN A 56 -33.47 8.12 14.64
N LYS A 57 -32.75 7.01 14.37
CA LYS A 57 -31.93 6.89 13.16
C LYS A 57 -32.82 6.53 11.98
N GLY A 58 -32.69 7.26 10.90
CA GLY A 58 -33.23 6.93 9.58
C GLY A 58 -32.26 6.10 8.75
N ASP A 59 -32.59 5.91 7.47
CA ASP A 59 -31.74 5.19 6.53
C ASP A 59 -30.42 5.96 6.29
N PRO A 60 -29.25 5.31 6.45
CA PRO A 60 -27.96 5.99 6.33
C PRO A 60 -27.70 6.43 4.89
N VAL A 61 -27.01 7.57 4.74
CA VAL A 61 -26.52 8.05 3.46
C VAL A 61 -25.05 7.71 3.29
N LYS A 62 -24.59 7.60 2.04
CA LYS A 62 -23.18 7.38 1.75
C LYS A 62 -22.35 8.55 2.30
N ALA A 63 -21.49 8.25 3.25
CA ALA A 63 -20.53 9.19 3.80
C ALA A 63 -19.10 8.64 3.66
N GLY A 64 -18.11 9.53 3.65
CA GLY A 64 -16.71 9.13 3.55
C GLY A 64 -15.82 10.37 3.49
N VAL A 65 -14.52 10.13 3.41
CA VAL A 65 -13.53 11.18 3.19
C VAL A 65 -13.18 11.19 1.70
N GLU A 66 -13.42 12.30 1.03
CA GLU A 66 -12.94 12.55 -0.32
C GLU A 66 -11.73 13.48 -0.23
N LEU A 67 -10.63 13.07 -0.81
CA LEU A 67 -9.40 13.85 -0.83
C LEU A 67 -9.32 14.63 -2.14
N LEU A 68 -9.22 15.95 -2.02
CA LEU A 68 -9.12 16.86 -3.16
C LEU A 68 -7.66 17.25 -3.38
N ASP A 69 -7.22 17.23 -4.64
CA ASP A 69 -5.96 17.84 -5.04
C ASP A 69 -6.16 19.36 -5.17
N ASN A 70 -5.58 20.11 -4.24
CA ASN A 70 -5.72 21.55 -4.17
C ASN A 70 -5.17 22.27 -5.42
N SER A 71 -4.27 21.64 -6.18
CA SER A 71 -3.66 22.22 -7.37
C SER A 71 -4.50 22.03 -8.65
N ARG A 72 -5.40 21.03 -8.66
CA ARG A 72 -6.15 20.61 -9.86
C ARG A 72 -7.65 20.51 -9.68
N ASN A 73 -8.20 20.89 -8.51
CA ASN A 73 -9.62 20.79 -8.16
C ASN A 73 -10.26 19.43 -8.50
N GLY A 74 -9.48 18.35 -8.39
CA GLY A 74 -9.92 16.99 -8.69
C GLY A 74 -9.90 16.08 -7.47
N ILE A 75 -10.80 15.10 -7.45
CA ILE A 75 -10.79 14.03 -6.44
C ILE A 75 -9.58 13.15 -6.68
N VAL A 76 -8.79 12.91 -5.65
CA VAL A 76 -7.62 12.03 -5.73
C VAL A 76 -8.07 10.59 -5.51
N ASP A 77 -7.81 9.74 -6.49
CA ASP A 77 -8.07 8.30 -6.39
C ASP A 77 -7.25 7.69 -5.23
N ALA A 78 -7.89 6.77 -4.50
CA ALA A 78 -7.24 6.05 -3.40
C ALA A 78 -5.96 5.31 -3.83
N ARG A 79 -5.89 4.85 -5.09
CA ARG A 79 -4.71 4.24 -5.68
C ARG A 79 -3.55 5.24 -5.76
N VAL A 80 -3.81 6.46 -6.23
CA VAL A 80 -2.79 7.52 -6.34
C VAL A 80 -2.24 7.88 -4.96
N LEU A 81 -3.10 7.93 -3.95
CA LEU A 81 -2.67 8.16 -2.57
C LEU A 81 -1.77 7.05 -2.04
N LYS A 82 -2.16 5.82 -2.27
CA LYS A 82 -1.36 4.65 -1.88
C LYS A 82 0.02 4.67 -2.55
N GLU A 83 0.08 4.94 -3.86
CA GLU A 83 1.34 5.06 -4.61
C GLU A 83 2.21 6.19 -4.05
N ARG A 84 1.63 7.37 -3.76
CA ARG A 84 2.35 8.49 -3.13
C ARG A 84 2.87 8.14 -1.73
N GLN A 85 2.10 7.42 -0.94
CA GLN A 85 2.54 6.95 0.39
C GLN A 85 3.70 5.96 0.29
N GLN A 86 3.64 5.01 -0.64
CA GLN A 86 4.73 4.07 -0.89
C GLN A 86 5.99 4.79 -1.35
N LEU A 87 5.88 5.74 -2.30
CA LEU A 87 7.01 6.54 -2.77
C LEU A 87 7.64 7.36 -1.64
N ALA A 88 6.84 7.94 -0.75
CA ALA A 88 7.32 8.76 0.35
C ALA A 88 7.94 7.93 1.48
N GLY A 89 7.44 6.73 1.74
CA GLY A 89 7.92 5.86 2.83
C GLY A 89 9.09 4.98 2.40
N ASP A 90 8.88 4.16 1.37
CA ASP A 90 9.78 3.07 1.01
C ASP A 90 10.46 3.22 -0.35
N GLY A 91 10.14 4.30 -1.09
CA GLY A 91 10.77 4.62 -2.37
C GLY A 91 10.23 3.82 -3.55
N VAL A 92 11.02 3.68 -4.60
CA VAL A 92 10.65 3.02 -5.85
C VAL A 92 11.72 2.04 -6.34
N VAL A 93 11.25 0.91 -6.87
CA VAL A 93 12.08 -0.09 -7.58
C VAL A 93 11.60 -0.16 -9.02
N THR A 94 12.49 0.15 -9.96
CA THR A 94 12.21 0.00 -11.39
C THR A 94 12.91 -1.24 -11.92
N VAL A 95 12.17 -2.10 -12.60
CA VAL A 95 12.67 -3.33 -13.22
C VAL A 95 12.47 -3.25 -14.72
N LEU A 96 13.53 -3.40 -15.49
CA LEU A 96 13.46 -3.62 -16.94
C LEU A 96 13.64 -5.11 -17.20
N ALA A 97 12.61 -5.75 -17.75
CA ALA A 97 12.57 -7.19 -18.00
C ALA A 97 12.56 -7.48 -19.51
N PRO A 98 13.69 -7.82 -20.13
CA PRO A 98 13.76 -8.17 -21.55
C PRO A 98 13.30 -9.60 -21.76
N ILE A 99 12.08 -9.76 -22.32
CA ILE A 99 11.40 -11.03 -22.48
C ILE A 99 10.97 -11.19 -23.95
N SER A 100 11.26 -12.34 -24.55
CA SER A 100 10.79 -12.65 -25.90
C SER A 100 9.31 -13.04 -25.92
N THR A 101 8.66 -12.87 -27.07
CA THR A 101 7.24 -13.20 -27.23
C THR A 101 6.94 -14.69 -27.08
N ASP A 102 7.94 -15.56 -27.14
CA ASP A 102 7.85 -17.00 -26.87
C ASP A 102 8.18 -17.38 -25.40
N GLY A 103 8.28 -16.38 -24.52
CA GLY A 103 8.40 -16.59 -23.06
C GLY A 103 9.77 -16.92 -22.54
N LYS A 104 10.81 -16.34 -23.13
CA LYS A 104 12.19 -16.50 -22.66
C LYS A 104 12.78 -15.18 -22.25
N MET A 105 13.53 -15.17 -21.17
CA MET A 105 14.36 -14.02 -20.82
C MET A 105 15.54 -13.95 -21.81
N VAL A 106 15.76 -12.79 -22.43
CA VAL A 106 16.77 -12.64 -23.52
C VAL A 106 18.02 -11.86 -23.08
N ALA A 107 17.94 -11.17 -21.97
CA ALA A 107 19.06 -10.52 -21.32
C ALA A 107 18.81 -10.44 -19.81
N PRO A 108 19.86 -10.18 -18.97
CA PRO A 108 19.65 -9.99 -17.55
C PRO A 108 18.75 -8.78 -17.29
N PRO A 109 17.82 -8.87 -16.33
CA PRO A 109 16.98 -7.74 -15.97
C PRO A 109 17.83 -6.62 -15.36
N ARG A 110 17.43 -5.38 -15.61
CA ARG A 110 18.04 -4.23 -14.96
C ARG A 110 17.17 -3.73 -13.85
N VAL A 111 17.73 -3.57 -12.66
CA VAL A 111 17.05 -3.11 -11.46
C VAL A 111 17.64 -1.79 -11.00
N ASN A 112 16.80 -0.81 -10.77
CA ASN A 112 17.16 0.48 -10.22
C ASN A 112 16.32 0.78 -8.99
N LEU A 113 16.96 1.21 -7.90
CA LEU A 113 16.32 1.56 -6.64
C LEU A 113 16.51 3.05 -6.37
N ARG A 114 15.43 3.72 -5.96
CA ARG A 114 15.48 5.13 -5.54
C ARG A 114 14.68 5.30 -4.25
N GLY A 115 15.33 5.86 -3.22
CA GLY A 115 14.69 6.08 -1.91
C GLY A 115 14.43 4.80 -1.11
N VAL A 116 14.87 3.64 -1.58
CA VAL A 116 14.67 2.37 -0.87
C VAL A 116 15.80 2.17 0.14
N VAL A 117 15.43 2.08 1.42
CA VAL A 117 16.38 1.72 2.48
C VAL A 117 16.54 0.20 2.46
N THR A 118 17.69 -0.28 2.04
CA THR A 118 17.96 -1.71 1.96
C THR A 118 19.37 -2.04 2.40
N THR A 119 19.51 -3.15 3.11
CA THR A 119 20.79 -3.79 3.44
C THR A 119 21.20 -4.80 2.36
N ALA A 120 20.31 -5.07 1.40
CA ALA A 120 20.59 -6.01 0.32
C ALA A 120 21.56 -5.39 -0.68
N GLU A 121 22.59 -6.15 -1.04
CA GLU A 121 23.50 -5.75 -2.11
C GLU A 121 22.76 -5.69 -3.45
N PRO A 122 23.14 -4.78 -4.39
CA PRO A 122 22.54 -4.67 -5.71
C PRO A 122 22.47 -6.00 -6.48
N ARG A 123 23.51 -6.84 -6.30
CA ARG A 123 23.59 -8.18 -6.89
C ARG A 123 22.48 -9.10 -6.40
N LYS A 124 22.15 -9.04 -5.11
CA LYS A 124 21.07 -9.84 -4.50
C LYS A 124 19.70 -9.43 -5.06
N MET A 125 19.47 -8.15 -5.28
CA MET A 125 18.25 -7.65 -5.91
C MET A 125 18.12 -8.14 -7.37
N SER A 126 19.19 -8.11 -8.16
CA SER A 126 19.21 -8.67 -9.51
C SER A 126 18.84 -10.17 -9.50
N MET A 127 19.46 -10.95 -8.63
CA MET A 127 19.18 -12.39 -8.51
C MET A 127 17.72 -12.67 -8.11
N TRP A 128 17.15 -11.88 -7.21
CA TRP A 128 15.75 -12.02 -6.85
C TRP A 128 14.84 -11.73 -8.04
N THR A 129 15.14 -10.69 -8.78
CA THR A 129 14.38 -10.29 -9.97
C THR A 129 14.47 -11.34 -11.08
N GLU A 130 15.65 -11.89 -11.34
CA GLU A 130 15.84 -12.98 -12.30
C GLU A 130 15.01 -14.21 -11.93
N ARG A 131 15.04 -14.61 -10.66
CA ARG A 131 14.25 -15.76 -10.17
C ARG A 131 12.76 -15.52 -10.28
N GLU A 132 12.30 -14.32 -9.98
CA GLU A 132 10.86 -14.00 -10.05
C GLU A 132 10.39 -13.98 -11.51
N ILE A 133 11.16 -13.37 -12.41
CA ILE A 133 10.86 -13.40 -13.85
C ILE A 133 10.82 -14.83 -14.35
N SER A 134 11.85 -15.65 -14.07
CA SER A 134 11.90 -17.05 -14.46
C SER A 134 10.68 -17.83 -13.95
N TRP A 135 10.31 -17.63 -12.69
CA TRP A 135 9.15 -18.27 -12.11
C TRP A 135 7.84 -17.90 -12.84
N VAL A 136 7.66 -16.61 -13.17
CA VAL A 136 6.48 -16.14 -13.93
C VAL A 136 6.44 -16.78 -15.32
N LEU A 137 7.58 -16.82 -16.03
CA LEU A 137 7.69 -17.41 -17.35
C LEU A 137 7.41 -18.93 -17.34
N GLU A 138 7.85 -19.64 -16.32
CA GLU A 138 7.65 -21.09 -16.19
C GLU A 138 6.20 -21.46 -15.78
N ASN A 139 5.62 -20.68 -14.84
CA ASN A 139 4.38 -21.07 -14.17
C ASN A 139 3.13 -20.31 -14.65
N ARG A 140 3.29 -19.09 -15.18
CA ARG A 140 2.18 -18.21 -15.55
C ARG A 140 2.09 -17.93 -17.06
N TRP A 141 3.16 -18.17 -17.81
CA TRP A 141 3.24 -17.81 -19.22
C TRP A 141 2.08 -18.32 -20.07
N LYS A 142 1.68 -19.58 -19.88
CA LYS A 142 0.56 -20.19 -20.62
C LYS A 142 -0.78 -19.50 -20.39
N GLN A 143 -0.94 -18.80 -19.27
CA GLN A 143 -2.16 -18.05 -18.95
C GLN A 143 -2.08 -16.61 -19.48
N LEU A 144 -0.86 -16.08 -19.64
CA LEU A 144 -0.58 -14.71 -20.05
C LEU A 144 -0.24 -14.57 -21.53
N SER A 145 -0.12 -15.69 -22.25
CA SER A 145 0.19 -15.70 -23.68
C SER A 145 -0.66 -16.70 -24.43
N ARG A 146 -0.95 -16.37 -25.69
CA ARG A 146 -1.65 -17.24 -26.63
C ARG A 146 -0.86 -17.34 -27.94
N GLN A 147 -0.51 -18.53 -28.33
CA GLN A 147 0.11 -18.77 -29.63
C GLN A 147 -0.95 -18.68 -30.73
N THR A 148 -0.71 -17.87 -31.75
CA THR A 148 -1.61 -17.65 -32.89
C THR A 148 -1.03 -18.16 -34.22
N GLY A 149 0.24 -18.61 -34.22
CA GLY A 149 0.94 -19.16 -35.36
C GLY A 149 2.29 -19.75 -34.97
N PRO A 150 3.07 -20.33 -35.91
CA PRO A 150 4.32 -21.04 -35.62
C PRO A 150 5.32 -20.24 -34.78
N ASN A 151 5.40 -18.92 -35.02
CA ASN A 151 6.27 -18.03 -34.30
C ASN A 151 5.52 -16.74 -33.85
N ASN A 152 4.19 -16.79 -33.76
CA ASN A 152 3.37 -15.64 -33.47
C ASN A 152 2.64 -15.83 -32.13
N PHE A 153 2.85 -14.92 -31.23
CA PHE A 153 2.28 -14.94 -29.88
C PHE A 153 1.62 -13.60 -29.56
N VAL A 154 0.43 -13.65 -28.99
CA VAL A 154 -0.24 -12.51 -28.36
C VAL A 154 -0.01 -12.64 -26.87
N VAL A 155 0.61 -11.65 -26.27
CA VAL A 155 1.04 -11.65 -24.86
C VAL A 155 0.34 -10.53 -24.09
N ASP A 156 -0.24 -10.86 -22.94
CA ASP A 156 -0.72 -9.88 -21.97
C ASP A 156 0.47 -9.33 -21.17
N TRP A 157 1.14 -8.34 -21.75
CA TRP A 157 2.30 -7.71 -21.12
C TRP A 157 1.96 -7.02 -19.79
N ILE A 158 0.75 -6.48 -19.66
CA ILE A 158 0.31 -5.87 -18.40
C ILE A 158 0.18 -6.94 -17.32
N GLY A 159 -0.38 -8.08 -17.66
CA GLY A 159 -0.46 -9.23 -16.76
C GLY A 159 0.92 -9.74 -16.36
N VAL A 160 1.85 -9.89 -17.30
CA VAL A 160 3.24 -10.29 -17.03
C VAL A 160 3.92 -9.32 -16.06
N GLN A 161 3.84 -8.01 -16.31
CA GLN A 161 4.40 -6.98 -15.45
C GLN A 161 3.83 -7.07 -14.04
N ARG A 162 2.51 -7.17 -13.91
CA ARG A 162 1.81 -7.27 -12.62
C ARG A 162 2.21 -8.50 -11.82
N GLU A 163 2.38 -9.66 -12.46
CA GLU A 163 2.83 -10.87 -11.76
C GLU A 163 4.25 -10.72 -11.22
N ILE A 164 5.15 -10.12 -12.00
CA ILE A 164 6.53 -9.83 -11.57
C ILE A 164 6.53 -8.82 -10.41
N GLU A 165 5.78 -7.74 -10.51
CA GLU A 165 5.65 -6.71 -9.46
C GLU A 165 5.13 -7.30 -8.16
N ASN A 166 4.07 -8.12 -8.23
CA ASN A 166 3.49 -8.78 -7.07
C ASN A 166 4.47 -9.76 -6.41
N GLY A 167 5.22 -10.50 -7.19
CA GLY A 167 6.22 -11.45 -6.69
C GLY A 167 7.35 -10.73 -5.97
N LEU A 168 7.90 -9.69 -6.57
CA LEU A 168 8.95 -8.87 -5.98
C LEU A 168 8.47 -8.15 -4.72
N SER A 169 7.24 -7.60 -4.72
CA SER A 169 6.66 -6.94 -3.56
C SER A 169 6.56 -7.90 -2.37
N ARG A 170 6.00 -9.11 -2.59
CA ARG A 170 5.95 -10.14 -1.53
C ARG A 170 7.33 -10.49 -0.98
N ARG A 171 8.34 -10.59 -1.86
CA ARG A 171 9.70 -10.90 -1.46
C ARG A 171 10.34 -9.77 -0.67
N MET A 172 10.23 -8.51 -1.12
CA MET A 172 10.80 -7.36 -0.42
C MET A 172 10.17 -7.17 0.95
N ARG A 173 8.85 -7.33 1.06
CA ARG A 173 8.15 -7.31 2.36
C ARG A 173 8.69 -8.38 3.32
N ARG A 174 8.91 -9.60 2.83
CA ARG A 174 9.40 -10.73 3.66
C ARG A 174 10.86 -10.58 4.06
N GLU A 175 11.72 -10.20 3.12
CA GLU A 175 13.18 -10.24 3.31
C GLU A 175 13.74 -8.92 3.88
N LEU A 176 13.11 -7.79 3.56
CA LEU A 176 13.60 -6.44 3.89
C LEU A 176 12.63 -5.65 4.76
N GLN A 177 11.40 -6.12 4.93
CA GLN A 177 10.31 -5.43 5.66
C GLN A 177 9.99 -4.03 5.09
N VAL A 178 10.15 -3.85 3.78
CA VAL A 178 9.82 -2.62 3.04
C VAL A 178 8.82 -2.93 1.93
N GLU A 179 8.00 -1.93 1.59
CA GLU A 179 6.96 -2.02 0.54
C GLU A 179 7.08 -0.90 -0.49
N PRO A 180 8.21 -0.80 -1.21
CA PRO A 180 8.39 0.25 -2.22
C PRO A 180 7.40 0.09 -3.36
N LEU A 181 7.16 1.18 -4.09
CA LEU A 181 6.46 1.10 -5.36
C LEU A 181 7.33 0.35 -6.36
N ILE A 182 6.84 -0.76 -6.91
CA ILE A 182 7.56 -1.55 -7.90
C ILE A 182 6.95 -1.27 -9.27
N LEU A 183 7.81 -0.90 -10.23
CA LEU A 183 7.46 -0.64 -11.62
C LEU A 183 8.23 -1.61 -12.50
N CYS A 184 7.53 -2.58 -13.07
CA CYS A 184 8.11 -3.51 -14.03
C CYS A 184 7.78 -3.07 -15.46
N LEU A 185 8.82 -2.91 -16.28
CA LEU A 185 8.72 -2.62 -17.69
C LEU A 185 9.18 -3.86 -18.47
N ALA A 186 8.23 -4.63 -18.99
CA ALA A 186 8.54 -5.71 -19.90
C ALA A 186 8.99 -5.11 -21.25
N GLN A 187 10.17 -5.49 -21.70
CA GLN A 187 10.70 -5.11 -23.01
C GLN A 187 10.58 -6.29 -23.95
N PRO A 188 9.56 -6.28 -24.86
CA PRO A 188 9.35 -7.37 -25.78
C PRO A 188 10.49 -7.57 -26.77
N ALA A 189 10.92 -8.82 -26.95
CA ALA A 189 11.87 -9.21 -28.00
C ALA A 189 11.19 -10.20 -28.96
N PRO A 190 11.63 -10.27 -30.22
CA PRO A 190 11.06 -11.22 -31.19
C PRO A 190 11.17 -12.67 -30.72
N SER A 191 10.20 -13.49 -31.15
CA SER A 191 10.24 -14.95 -30.97
C SER A 191 11.51 -15.53 -31.62
N GLY A 192 12.09 -16.53 -30.96
CA GLY A 192 13.34 -17.14 -31.43
C GLY A 192 14.62 -16.37 -31.05
N THR A 193 14.52 -15.25 -30.36
CA THR A 193 15.71 -14.58 -29.78
C THR A 193 16.40 -15.55 -28.80
N ARG A 194 17.73 -15.59 -28.82
CA ARG A 194 18.51 -16.47 -27.95
C ARG A 194 18.20 -16.18 -26.49
N ALA A 195 17.84 -17.23 -25.76
CA ALA A 195 17.58 -17.12 -24.32
C ALA A 195 18.85 -16.73 -23.56
N TYR A 196 18.69 -15.83 -22.60
CA TYR A 196 19.72 -15.53 -21.60
C TYR A 196 19.87 -16.74 -20.67
N GLN A 197 21.11 -17.14 -20.45
CA GLN A 197 21.44 -18.15 -19.44
C GLN A 197 22.11 -17.42 -18.29
N PRO A 198 21.53 -17.40 -17.08
CA PRO A 198 22.17 -16.87 -15.89
C PRO A 198 23.53 -17.59 -15.70
N LYS A 199 24.60 -16.83 -15.50
CA LYS A 199 25.85 -17.43 -15.06
C LYS A 199 25.59 -17.96 -13.65
N LEU A 200 25.66 -19.26 -13.45
CA LEU A 200 25.76 -19.90 -12.14
C LEU A 200 27.11 -19.49 -11.56
N ASP A 201 27.15 -18.34 -10.90
CA ASP A 201 28.31 -17.99 -10.09
C ASP A 201 28.26 -18.87 -8.84
N ASP A 202 29.37 -19.55 -8.61
CA ASP A 202 29.65 -20.39 -7.45
C ASP A 202 29.12 -19.79 -6.16
N GLU A 203 28.54 -20.64 -5.33
CA GLU A 203 28.03 -20.32 -3.99
C GLU A 203 29.02 -19.44 -3.25
N VAL A 204 28.65 -18.17 -3.06
CA VAL A 204 29.39 -17.29 -2.16
C VAL A 204 29.20 -17.83 -0.76
N LYS A 205 30.24 -18.54 -0.27
CA LYS A 205 30.36 -18.98 1.12
C LYS A 205 30.09 -17.79 2.02
N HIS A 206 29.01 -17.86 2.76
CA HIS A 206 28.64 -16.91 3.79
C HIS A 206 29.75 -16.85 4.83
N GLN A 207 30.52 -15.79 4.83
CA GLN A 207 31.22 -15.33 6.03
C GLN A 207 30.40 -14.17 6.63
N PRO A 208 29.90 -14.31 7.86
CA PRO A 208 29.23 -13.21 8.54
C PRO A 208 30.27 -12.16 8.95
N ARG A 209 30.36 -11.06 8.23
CA ARG A 209 31.09 -9.89 8.72
C ARG A 209 30.21 -9.17 9.73
N HIS A 210 30.40 -9.46 11.00
CA HIS A 210 29.97 -8.60 12.09
C HIS A 210 30.64 -7.22 11.94
N LYS A 211 29.93 -6.25 11.39
CA LYS A 211 30.32 -4.84 11.55
C LYS A 211 29.80 -4.38 12.89
N HIS A 212 30.72 -4.18 13.80
CA HIS A 212 30.50 -3.51 15.08
C HIS A 212 30.12 -2.06 14.78
N TYR A 213 28.86 -1.68 15.02
CA TYR A 213 28.47 -0.27 15.06
C TYR A 213 28.81 0.26 16.44
N PRO A 214 29.57 1.36 16.58
CA PRO A 214 29.81 1.96 17.88
C PRO A 214 28.48 2.52 18.45
N ASN A 215 28.23 2.17 19.69
CA ASN A 215 27.05 2.59 20.44
C ASN A 215 27.13 4.12 20.70
N VAL A 216 26.25 4.90 20.10
CA VAL A 216 26.24 6.38 20.17
C VAL A 216 25.51 6.88 21.44
N ASN A 217 25.40 6.08 22.48
CA ASN A 217 24.79 6.46 23.74
C ASN A 217 25.83 6.60 24.87
N ASN A 218 26.81 7.50 24.69
CA ASN A 218 27.61 8.02 25.82
C ASN A 218 27.79 9.52 25.64
N GLN A 219 26.78 10.29 26.05
CA GLN A 219 26.99 11.68 26.41
C GLN A 219 27.29 11.76 27.93
N PRO A 220 28.35 12.43 28.33
CA PRO A 220 28.67 12.62 29.76
C PRO A 220 27.64 13.55 30.39
N LYS A 221 27.11 13.13 31.54
CA LYS A 221 26.29 13.98 32.41
C LYS A 221 27.19 15.12 32.92
N THR A 222 26.94 16.33 32.47
CA THR A 222 27.48 17.52 33.09
C THR A 222 26.73 17.77 34.41
N THR A 223 27.44 17.55 35.50
CA THR A 223 27.15 18.13 36.85
C THR A 223 27.34 19.64 36.80
N ASN A 224 26.27 20.38 37.07
CA ASN A 224 26.26 21.57 37.98
C ASN A 224 24.80 21.87 38.31
#